data_a047de02f6c94abf652ed787a2b6fdbe
#
_entry.id   a047de02f6c94abf652ed787a2b6fdbe
#
_cell.length_a   1.000
_cell.length_b   1.000
_cell.length_c   1.000
_cell.angle_alpha   90.00
_cell.angle_beta   90.00
_cell.angle_gamma   90.00
#
_symmetry.space_group_name_H-M   'P 1'
#
loop_
_entity.id
_entity.type
_entity.pdbx_description
1 polymer ?
#
loop_
_entity_poly.entity_id
_entity_poly.type
_entity_poly.pdbx_seq_one_letter_code
_entity_poly.pdbx_strand_id
1 'polypeptide(L)'
;ALPFLYDDLDGFENKIIYYESSRGCPYRCSYCLSSIDKKVRLRDMQIVKKELQFFLDHDVPQVKFIDRTFNCNHAHAMEIWRYIKEHDNGITNFHFEVSADLLRPEELELIGSMRPGLIQLEIGVQSTNEATITEIHRTMELPRLKEVVKEIQSHENIHEHLDLIAGLPYEDYATFAKSFDEIYALRPNQLQLGFLKVLKGSYMYEHAKEYDICYRSKPPYE
;
A
#
# COMPACT_ATOMS: atom_id res chain seq x y z
N ALA A 1 -11.12 -6.71 -19.91
CA ALA A 1 -11.15 -7.52 -18.67
C ALA A 1 -9.71 -7.93 -18.36
N LEU A 2 -9.34 -7.89 -17.08
CA LEU A 2 -8.07 -8.44 -16.62
C LEU A 2 -8.22 -9.96 -16.57
N PRO A 3 -7.28 -10.73 -17.12
CA PRO A 3 -7.35 -12.18 -17.01
C PRO A 3 -7.10 -12.61 -15.56
N PHE A 4 -7.76 -13.67 -15.12
CA PHE A 4 -7.36 -14.42 -13.93
C PHE A 4 -6.34 -15.45 -14.38
N LEU A 5 -5.15 -15.42 -13.80
CA LEU A 5 -4.01 -16.20 -14.29
C LEU A 5 -3.78 -17.51 -13.51
N TYR A 6 -4.64 -17.81 -12.53
CA TYR A 6 -4.47 -18.95 -11.66
C TYR A 6 -5.55 -20.01 -11.99
N ASP A 7 -5.28 -20.87 -12.98
CA ASP A 7 -6.13 -22.01 -13.29
C ASP A 7 -5.93 -23.15 -12.29
N ASP A 8 -4.70 -23.28 -11.79
CA ASP A 8 -4.27 -24.11 -10.68
C ASP A 8 -3.23 -23.36 -9.83
N LEU A 9 -2.76 -23.96 -8.76
CA LEU A 9 -1.72 -23.41 -7.88
C LEU A 9 -0.46 -24.29 -7.82
N ASP A 10 -0.30 -25.20 -8.75
CA ASP A 10 0.87 -26.06 -8.84
C ASP A 10 2.15 -25.21 -9.01
N GLY A 11 3.12 -25.44 -8.14
CA GLY A 11 4.37 -24.67 -8.12
C GLY A 11 4.28 -23.30 -7.46
N PHE A 12 3.16 -22.99 -6.78
CA PHE A 12 2.98 -21.77 -5.99
C PHE A 12 3.11 -22.02 -4.48
N GLU A 13 3.45 -23.22 -4.04
CA GLU A 13 3.68 -23.53 -2.64
C GLU A 13 4.73 -22.57 -2.04
N ASN A 14 4.42 -21.97 -0.91
CA ASN A 14 5.26 -21.00 -0.21
C ASN A 14 5.57 -19.72 -1.02
N LYS A 15 4.75 -19.40 -2.02
CA LYS A 15 4.84 -18.13 -2.77
C LYS A 15 3.70 -17.19 -2.42
N ILE A 16 4.00 -15.90 -2.47
CA ILE A 16 2.98 -14.85 -2.40
C ILE A 16 2.23 -14.83 -3.73
N ILE A 17 0.91 -14.91 -3.69
CA ILE A 17 0.06 -14.74 -4.85
C ILE A 17 -0.27 -13.25 -5.01
N TYR A 18 -0.08 -12.71 -6.20
CA TYR A 18 -0.42 -11.33 -6.52
C TYR A 18 -1.78 -11.25 -7.18
N TYR A 19 -2.62 -10.33 -6.69
CA TYR A 19 -3.97 -10.14 -7.20
C TYR A 19 -4.26 -8.67 -7.45
N GLU A 20 -5.02 -8.34 -8.51
CA GLU A 20 -5.41 -6.99 -8.88
C GLU A 20 -6.94 -6.89 -8.98
N SER A 21 -7.57 -6.14 -8.08
CA SER A 21 -9.00 -5.85 -8.11
C SER A 21 -9.33 -4.51 -8.77
N SER A 22 -8.33 -3.63 -8.85
CA SER A 22 -8.44 -2.35 -9.54
C SER A 22 -7.11 -1.96 -10.20
N ARG A 23 -7.18 -1.16 -11.25
CA ARG A 23 -6.00 -0.63 -11.96
C ARG A 23 -6.07 0.87 -12.09
N GLY A 24 -4.91 1.53 -11.92
CA GLY A 24 -4.75 2.97 -11.90
C GLY A 24 -4.70 3.53 -10.50
N CYS A 25 -4.31 4.82 -10.37
CA CYS A 25 -4.23 5.52 -9.09
C CYS A 25 -4.72 6.96 -9.27
N PRO A 26 -5.58 7.50 -8.40
CA PRO A 26 -6.07 8.88 -8.55
C PRO A 26 -5.01 9.92 -8.18
N TYR A 27 -3.95 9.52 -7.50
CA TYR A 27 -2.89 10.40 -7.00
C TYR A 27 -1.82 10.69 -8.03
N ARG A 28 -0.97 11.70 -7.73
CA ARG A 28 0.04 12.23 -8.67
C ARG A 28 1.45 12.23 -8.08
N CYS A 29 1.74 11.32 -7.17
CA CYS A 29 3.06 11.26 -6.53
C CYS A 29 4.16 11.24 -7.59
N SER A 30 5.09 12.21 -7.51
CA SER A 30 6.09 12.48 -8.56
C SER A 30 7.10 11.36 -8.78
N TYR A 31 7.35 10.55 -7.75
CA TYR A 31 8.26 9.40 -7.80
C TYR A 31 7.59 8.11 -8.34
N CYS A 32 6.25 8.08 -8.45
CA CYS A 32 5.50 6.85 -8.68
C CYS A 32 5.06 6.72 -10.15
N LEU A 33 5.31 5.56 -10.77
CA LEU A 33 4.82 5.25 -12.13
C LEU A 33 3.30 5.13 -12.20
N SER A 34 2.63 4.78 -11.10
CA SER A 34 1.17 4.67 -11.08
C SER A 34 0.46 6.02 -11.24
N SER A 35 1.17 7.13 -11.05
CA SER A 35 0.67 8.48 -11.30
C SER A 35 0.42 8.79 -12.79
N ILE A 36 0.92 7.97 -13.69
CA ILE A 36 0.74 8.11 -15.14
C ILE A 36 -0.69 7.74 -15.53
N ASP A 37 -1.25 6.68 -14.96
CA ASP A 37 -2.63 6.22 -15.24
C ASP A 37 -3.56 6.64 -14.11
N LYS A 38 -4.14 7.84 -14.26
CA LYS A 38 -4.99 8.49 -13.25
C LYS A 38 -6.42 7.95 -13.16
N LYS A 39 -6.81 7.14 -14.15
CA LYS A 39 -8.17 6.59 -14.20
C LYS A 39 -8.21 5.25 -13.46
N VAL A 40 -8.82 5.26 -12.29
CA VAL A 40 -9.10 4.01 -11.56
C VAL A 40 -10.18 3.22 -12.30
N ARG A 41 -9.88 1.98 -12.61
CA ARG A 41 -10.81 1.01 -13.23
C ARG A 41 -11.00 -0.16 -12.28
N LEU A 42 -12.19 -0.29 -11.78
CA LEU A 42 -12.57 -1.37 -10.88
C LEU A 42 -12.91 -2.63 -11.69
N ARG A 43 -12.52 -3.78 -11.18
CA ARG A 43 -12.97 -5.08 -11.66
C ARG A 43 -14.42 -5.34 -11.21
N ASP A 44 -15.17 -6.08 -12.00
CA ASP A 44 -16.53 -6.49 -11.61
C ASP A 44 -16.50 -7.27 -10.29
N MET A 45 -17.35 -6.87 -9.34
CA MET A 45 -17.33 -7.42 -7.98
C MET A 45 -17.71 -8.88 -7.91
N GLN A 46 -18.59 -9.36 -8.81
CA GLN A 46 -18.94 -10.78 -8.86
C GLN A 46 -17.74 -11.62 -9.29
N ILE A 47 -16.95 -11.08 -10.22
CA ILE A 47 -15.69 -11.74 -10.65
C ILE A 47 -14.67 -11.72 -9.49
N VAL A 48 -14.51 -10.57 -8.83
CA VAL A 48 -13.59 -10.45 -7.67
C VAL A 48 -13.94 -11.47 -6.58
N LYS A 49 -15.21 -11.58 -6.20
CA LYS A 49 -15.66 -12.54 -5.19
C LYS A 49 -15.38 -13.98 -5.58
N LYS A 50 -15.64 -14.34 -6.84
CA LYS A 50 -15.33 -15.69 -7.36
C LYS A 50 -13.84 -16.00 -7.29
N GLU A 51 -13.00 -15.03 -7.63
CA GLU A 51 -11.55 -15.22 -7.62
C GLU A 51 -10.97 -15.25 -6.20
N LEU A 52 -11.52 -14.45 -5.28
CA LEU A 52 -11.16 -14.53 -3.86
C LEU A 52 -11.57 -15.87 -3.24
N GLN A 53 -12.76 -16.37 -3.61
CA GLN A 53 -13.22 -17.70 -3.17
C GLN A 53 -12.26 -18.79 -3.63
N PHE A 54 -11.76 -18.70 -4.88
CA PHE A 54 -10.77 -19.64 -5.37
C PHE A 54 -9.52 -19.70 -4.46
N PHE A 55 -8.99 -18.55 -4.03
CA PHE A 55 -7.84 -18.51 -3.12
C PHE A 55 -8.17 -19.10 -1.74
N LEU A 56 -9.35 -18.81 -1.23
CA LEU A 56 -9.81 -19.34 0.07
C LEU A 56 -10.03 -20.86 0.01
N ASP A 57 -10.62 -21.38 -1.06
CA ASP A 57 -10.87 -22.81 -1.25
C ASP A 57 -9.57 -23.64 -1.43
N HIS A 58 -8.48 -22.98 -1.85
CA HIS A 58 -7.16 -23.60 -2.01
C HIS A 58 -6.18 -23.31 -0.88
N ASP A 59 -6.66 -22.76 0.25
CA ASP A 59 -5.86 -22.46 1.43
C ASP A 59 -4.59 -21.64 1.12
N VAL A 60 -4.69 -20.70 0.17
CA VAL A 60 -3.54 -19.85 -0.22
C VAL A 60 -3.03 -19.10 1.00
N PRO A 61 -1.76 -19.28 1.42
CA PRO A 61 -1.25 -18.65 2.65
C PRO A 61 -1.28 -17.14 2.62
N GLN A 62 -0.94 -16.52 1.46
CA GLN A 62 -0.93 -15.07 1.32
C GLN A 62 -1.29 -14.60 -0.07
N VAL A 63 -2.26 -13.68 -0.14
CA VAL A 63 -2.66 -12.96 -1.35
C VAL A 63 -2.31 -11.48 -1.17
N LYS A 64 -1.37 -10.96 -1.97
CA LYS A 64 -1.03 -9.54 -1.98
C LYS A 64 -1.78 -8.83 -3.10
N PHE A 65 -2.66 -7.89 -2.70
CA PHE A 65 -3.28 -6.97 -3.65
C PHE A 65 -2.24 -5.98 -4.17
N ILE A 66 -2.20 -5.82 -5.49
CA ILE A 66 -1.33 -4.86 -6.18
C ILE A 66 -2.08 -3.60 -6.63
N ASP A 67 -3.26 -3.40 -6.11
CA ASP A 67 -4.05 -2.17 -6.20
C ASP A 67 -3.27 -1.03 -5.53
N ARG A 68 -3.02 0.05 -6.25
CA ARG A 68 -2.05 1.10 -5.84
C ARG A 68 -2.49 1.98 -4.66
N THR A 69 -3.78 2.09 -4.44
CA THR A 69 -4.40 2.67 -3.26
C THR A 69 -5.74 1.98 -3.14
N PHE A 70 -5.74 0.83 -2.48
CA PHE A 70 -6.88 -0.08 -2.44
C PHE A 70 -8.17 0.60 -1.97
N ASN A 71 -8.07 1.43 -0.93
CA ASN A 71 -9.21 2.12 -0.33
C ASN A 71 -9.56 3.48 -0.98
N CYS A 72 -9.02 3.79 -2.17
CA CYS A 72 -9.43 5.00 -2.90
C CYS A 72 -10.90 4.97 -3.36
N ASN A 73 -11.51 3.79 -3.44
CA ASN A 73 -12.94 3.59 -3.62
C ASN A 73 -13.50 2.82 -2.43
N HIS A 74 -14.10 3.54 -1.49
CA HIS A 74 -14.61 2.99 -0.22
C HIS A 74 -15.63 1.86 -0.40
N ALA A 75 -16.56 1.98 -1.35
CA ALA A 75 -17.58 0.96 -1.59
C ALA A 75 -16.95 -0.35 -2.06
N HIS A 76 -15.96 -0.27 -2.97
CA HIS A 76 -15.22 -1.41 -3.47
C HIS A 76 -14.41 -2.09 -2.36
N ALA A 77 -13.67 -1.30 -1.58
CA ALA A 77 -12.87 -1.81 -0.46
C ALA A 77 -13.74 -2.49 0.60
N MET A 78 -14.82 -1.83 1.03
CA MET A 78 -15.76 -2.37 2.02
C MET A 78 -16.38 -3.70 1.57
N GLU A 79 -16.72 -3.82 0.30
CA GLU A 79 -17.35 -5.04 -0.22
C GLU A 79 -16.35 -6.22 -0.25
N ILE A 80 -15.10 -5.96 -0.62
CA ILE A 80 -14.02 -6.96 -0.56
C ILE A 80 -13.74 -7.36 0.89
N TRP A 81 -13.56 -6.40 1.79
CA TRP A 81 -13.27 -6.68 3.20
C TRP A 81 -14.40 -7.45 3.89
N ARG A 82 -15.68 -7.13 3.62
CA ARG A 82 -16.82 -7.92 4.12
C ARG A 82 -16.76 -9.35 3.59
N TYR A 83 -16.52 -9.50 2.29
CA TYR A 83 -16.47 -10.81 1.67
C TYR A 83 -15.39 -11.71 2.28
N ILE A 84 -14.16 -11.23 2.41
CA ILE A 84 -13.07 -12.03 3.00
C ILE A 84 -13.29 -12.33 4.48
N LYS A 85 -13.95 -11.42 5.22
CA LYS A 85 -14.33 -11.66 6.62
C LYS A 85 -15.39 -12.76 6.73
N GLU A 86 -16.42 -12.71 5.89
CA GLU A 86 -17.54 -13.65 5.91
C GLU A 86 -17.14 -15.06 5.46
N HIS A 87 -16.11 -15.18 4.60
CA HIS A 87 -15.63 -16.44 4.02
C HIS A 87 -14.25 -16.84 4.55
N ASP A 88 -13.79 -16.26 5.65
CA ASP A 88 -12.46 -16.53 6.23
C ASP A 88 -12.29 -18.04 6.50
N ASN A 89 -11.24 -18.63 5.88
CA ASN A 89 -10.87 -20.02 6.05
C ASN A 89 -9.92 -20.27 7.26
N GLY A 90 -9.57 -19.21 8.00
CA GLY A 90 -8.63 -19.29 9.13
C GLY A 90 -7.15 -19.37 8.73
N ILE A 91 -6.82 -19.40 7.44
CA ILE A 91 -5.46 -19.62 6.88
C ILE A 91 -4.99 -18.41 6.11
N THR A 92 -5.76 -17.98 5.10
CA THR A 92 -5.36 -16.98 4.13
C THR A 92 -5.16 -15.60 4.78
N ASN A 93 -4.03 -14.97 4.47
CA ASN A 93 -3.75 -13.56 4.76
C ASN A 93 -3.92 -12.73 3.48
N PHE A 94 -4.59 -11.60 3.57
CA PHE A 94 -4.74 -10.63 2.49
C PHE A 94 -3.96 -9.36 2.79
N HIS A 95 -3.02 -9.00 1.94
CA HIS A 95 -2.17 -7.83 2.08
C HIS A 95 -2.63 -6.70 1.16
N PHE A 96 -2.88 -5.51 1.71
CA PHE A 96 -3.38 -4.34 0.98
C PHE A 96 -2.47 -3.14 1.12
N GLU A 97 -2.24 -2.41 0.01
CA GLU A 97 -1.63 -1.07 0.01
C GLU A 97 -2.74 -0.03 0.20
N VAL A 98 -2.74 0.70 1.31
CA VAL A 98 -3.80 1.66 1.67
C VAL A 98 -3.26 3.05 1.96
N SER A 99 -4.11 4.07 1.80
CA SER A 99 -3.91 5.40 2.38
C SER A 99 -4.67 5.46 3.70
N ALA A 100 -3.95 5.48 4.81
CA ALA A 100 -4.57 5.36 6.14
C ALA A 100 -5.49 6.54 6.46
N ASP A 101 -5.11 7.76 6.04
CA ASP A 101 -5.89 8.98 6.22
C ASP A 101 -7.26 8.98 5.53
N LEU A 102 -7.46 8.08 4.55
CA LEU A 102 -8.75 7.87 3.88
C LEU A 102 -9.67 6.91 4.61
N LEU A 103 -9.17 6.12 5.56
CA LEU A 103 -9.99 5.14 6.27
C LEU A 103 -11.06 5.82 7.12
N ARG A 104 -12.29 5.37 6.91
CA ARG A 104 -13.48 5.86 7.60
C ARG A 104 -13.79 5.05 8.85
N PRO A 105 -14.54 5.57 9.81
CA PRO A 105 -14.90 4.84 11.03
C PRO A 105 -15.52 3.46 10.75
N GLU A 106 -16.43 3.37 9.78
CA GLU A 106 -17.07 2.10 9.42
C GLU A 106 -16.10 1.09 8.80
N GLU A 107 -15.05 1.56 8.11
CA GLU A 107 -13.98 0.69 7.58
C GLU A 107 -13.09 0.20 8.72
N LEU A 108 -12.71 1.09 9.64
CA LEU A 108 -11.90 0.75 10.82
C LEU A 108 -12.63 -0.24 11.74
N GLU A 109 -13.92 -0.05 11.98
CA GLU A 109 -14.75 -1.00 12.73
C GLU A 109 -14.78 -2.37 12.06
N LEU A 110 -14.97 -2.42 10.73
CA LEU A 110 -15.01 -3.66 9.98
C LEU A 110 -13.68 -4.40 10.09
N ILE A 111 -12.55 -3.75 9.76
CA ILE A 111 -11.24 -4.41 9.77
C ILE A 111 -10.78 -4.74 11.19
N GLY A 112 -11.10 -3.91 12.18
CA GLY A 112 -10.82 -4.15 13.59
C GLY A 112 -11.57 -5.37 14.16
N SER A 113 -12.68 -5.77 13.56
CA SER A 113 -13.47 -6.95 13.94
C SER A 113 -13.07 -8.25 13.24
N MET A 114 -12.01 -8.23 12.44
CA MET A 114 -11.50 -9.40 11.72
C MET A 114 -10.63 -10.29 12.61
N ARG A 115 -10.45 -11.55 12.20
CA ARG A 115 -9.51 -12.47 12.82
C ARG A 115 -8.07 -11.89 12.79
N PRO A 116 -7.27 -12.05 13.85
CA PRO A 116 -5.85 -11.72 13.80
C PRO A 116 -5.15 -12.44 12.64
N GLY A 117 -4.43 -11.66 11.82
CA GLY A 117 -3.71 -12.17 10.65
C GLY A 117 -4.56 -12.41 9.40
N LEU A 118 -5.86 -12.09 9.39
CA LEU A 118 -6.65 -12.13 8.15
C LEU A 118 -6.19 -11.07 7.16
N ILE A 119 -5.89 -9.87 7.64
CA ILE A 119 -5.37 -8.80 6.79
C ILE A 119 -4.04 -8.23 7.31
N GLN A 120 -3.28 -7.68 6.38
CA GLN A 120 -2.08 -6.88 6.59
C GLN A 120 -2.21 -5.60 5.78
N LEU A 121 -1.80 -4.48 6.36
CA LEU A 121 -1.87 -3.16 5.73
C LEU A 121 -0.47 -2.60 5.51
N GLU A 122 -0.16 -2.22 4.27
CA GLU A 122 1.01 -1.46 3.89
C GLU A 122 0.59 0.01 3.69
N ILE A 123 1.18 0.89 4.47
CA ILE A 123 0.80 2.30 4.58
C ILE A 123 2.01 3.16 4.21
N GLY A 124 1.99 3.74 3.03
CA GLY A 124 3.03 4.65 2.60
C GLY A 124 2.92 5.99 3.33
N VAL A 125 3.92 6.34 4.12
CA VAL A 125 4.09 7.69 4.70
C VAL A 125 5.04 8.52 3.83
N GLN A 126 6.17 7.95 3.50
CA GLN A 126 7.27 8.44 2.69
C GLN A 126 8.14 9.48 3.39
N SER A 127 7.55 10.53 3.97
CA SER A 127 8.20 11.59 4.78
C SER A 127 7.17 12.25 5.70
N THR A 128 7.63 12.92 6.76
CA THR A 128 6.79 13.81 7.58
C THR A 128 7.11 15.29 7.34
N ASN A 129 8.05 15.60 6.46
CA ASN A 129 8.42 16.95 6.09
C ASN A 129 7.40 17.53 5.10
N GLU A 130 6.67 18.57 5.48
CA GLU A 130 5.64 19.21 4.67
C GLU A 130 6.16 19.73 3.32
N ALA A 131 7.39 20.30 3.29
CA ALA A 131 8.01 20.78 2.06
C ALA A 131 8.24 19.62 1.08
N THR A 132 8.75 18.50 1.57
CA THR A 132 8.95 17.27 0.80
C THR A 132 7.62 16.70 0.31
N ILE A 133 6.62 16.56 1.19
CA ILE A 133 5.29 16.03 0.85
C ILE A 133 4.62 16.86 -0.25
N THR A 134 4.72 18.18 -0.15
CA THR A 134 4.19 19.10 -1.17
C THR A 134 4.90 18.91 -2.52
N GLU A 135 6.24 18.89 -2.49
CA GLU A 135 7.07 18.79 -3.70
C GLU A 135 6.90 17.45 -4.43
N ILE A 136 6.76 16.37 -3.69
CA ILE A 136 6.51 15.06 -4.32
C ILE A 136 5.05 14.87 -4.75
N HIS A 137 4.24 15.91 -4.71
CA HIS A 137 2.82 15.91 -5.08
C HIS A 137 1.99 14.85 -4.34
N ARG A 138 2.37 14.55 -3.10
CA ARG A 138 1.65 13.57 -2.29
C ARG A 138 0.52 14.25 -1.53
N THR A 139 -0.68 13.72 -1.67
CA THR A 139 -1.82 14.11 -0.84
C THR A 139 -1.87 13.18 0.36
N MET A 140 -1.69 13.72 1.56
CA MET A 140 -1.70 12.96 2.81
C MET A 140 -1.99 13.90 3.98
N GLU A 141 -2.89 13.49 4.85
CA GLU A 141 -3.22 14.17 6.12
C GLU A 141 -2.45 13.49 7.26
N LEU A 142 -1.21 13.91 7.51
CA LEU A 142 -0.31 13.26 8.47
C LEU A 142 -0.89 13.13 9.90
N PRO A 143 -1.55 14.15 10.49
CA PRO A 143 -2.20 13.99 11.79
C PRO A 143 -3.24 12.88 11.77
N ARG A 144 -4.11 12.84 10.75
CA ARG A 144 -5.13 11.82 10.60
C ARG A 144 -4.54 10.43 10.39
N LEU A 145 -3.49 10.31 9.56
CA LEU A 145 -2.77 9.05 9.38
C LEU A 145 -2.30 8.48 10.72
N LYS A 146 -1.67 9.32 11.58
CA LYS A 146 -1.17 8.89 12.90
C LYS A 146 -2.29 8.45 13.84
N GLU A 147 -3.44 9.13 13.82
CA GLU A 147 -4.61 8.73 14.59
C GLU A 147 -5.10 7.35 14.15
N VAL A 148 -5.25 7.16 12.83
CA VAL A 148 -5.73 5.90 12.24
C VAL A 148 -4.77 4.75 12.52
N VAL A 149 -3.46 4.96 12.39
CA VAL A 149 -2.45 3.93 12.74
C VAL A 149 -2.62 3.48 14.20
N LYS A 150 -2.77 4.42 15.14
CA LYS A 150 -3.01 4.07 16.55
C LYS A 150 -4.33 3.34 16.78
N GLU A 151 -5.38 3.72 16.05
CA GLU A 151 -6.68 3.06 16.13
C GLU A 151 -6.59 1.62 15.63
N ILE A 152 -5.94 1.37 14.49
CA ILE A 152 -5.68 0.02 13.97
C ILE A 152 -4.89 -0.81 14.99
N GLN A 153 -3.84 -0.24 15.57
CA GLN A 153 -3.02 -0.92 16.59
C GLN A 153 -3.82 -1.32 17.83
N SER A 154 -4.82 -0.52 18.21
CA SER A 154 -5.66 -0.81 19.38
C SER A 154 -6.49 -2.09 19.24
N HIS A 155 -6.71 -2.57 18.02
CA HIS A 155 -7.42 -3.82 17.75
C HIS A 155 -6.54 -5.07 17.83
N GLU A 156 -5.21 -4.93 17.80
CA GLU A 156 -4.21 -6.01 17.95
C GLU A 156 -4.38 -7.17 16.95
N ASN A 157 -5.06 -6.96 15.82
CA ASN A 157 -5.39 -8.01 14.84
C ASN A 157 -4.76 -7.83 13.47
N ILE A 158 -4.20 -6.66 13.17
CA ILE A 158 -3.68 -6.28 11.85
C ILE A 158 -2.17 -6.06 11.93
N HIS A 159 -1.42 -6.68 11.05
CA HIS A 159 -0.01 -6.36 10.86
C HIS A 159 0.13 -5.09 10.04
N GLU A 160 0.68 -4.05 10.65
CA GLU A 160 0.94 -2.76 10.02
C GLU A 160 2.37 -2.67 9.52
N HIS A 161 2.50 -2.26 8.27
CA HIS A 161 3.75 -1.98 7.60
C HIS A 161 3.75 -0.51 7.17
N LEU A 162 4.64 0.30 7.74
CA LEU A 162 4.80 1.71 7.37
C LEU A 162 6.05 1.90 6.51
N ASP A 163 5.95 2.78 5.49
CA ASP A 163 7.05 3.03 4.54
C ASP A 163 7.56 4.46 4.60
N LEU A 164 8.89 4.61 4.60
CA LEU A 164 9.60 5.86 4.40
C LEU A 164 10.53 5.76 3.18
N ILE A 165 10.75 6.89 2.48
CA ILE A 165 11.66 6.98 1.35
C ILE A 165 12.76 8.00 1.66
N ALA A 166 14.01 7.53 1.74
CA ALA A 166 15.18 8.40 1.85
C ALA A 166 15.58 8.94 0.47
N GLY A 167 16.03 10.19 0.41
CA GLY A 167 16.51 10.83 -0.81
C GLY A 167 15.43 11.56 -1.60
N LEU A 168 14.31 11.90 -0.98
CA LEU A 168 13.28 12.75 -1.57
C LEU A 168 13.75 14.20 -1.65
N PRO A 169 13.23 15.03 -2.59
CA PRO A 169 13.53 16.46 -2.68
C PRO A 169 13.20 17.20 -1.39
N TYR A 170 14.00 18.24 -1.07
CA TYR A 170 13.86 19.09 0.12
C TYR A 170 13.95 18.36 1.46
N GLU A 171 14.56 17.18 1.47
CA GLU A 171 14.77 16.38 2.68
C GLU A 171 16.26 16.01 2.81
N ASP A 172 16.96 16.70 3.69
CA ASP A 172 18.33 16.36 4.06
C ASP A 172 18.35 15.25 5.12
N TYR A 173 19.55 14.81 5.49
CA TYR A 173 19.71 13.73 6.47
C TYR A 173 19.06 14.06 7.83
N ALA A 174 19.17 15.30 8.30
CA ALA A 174 18.61 15.68 9.59
C ALA A 174 17.08 15.69 9.57
N THR A 175 16.50 16.17 8.49
CA THR A 175 15.04 16.18 8.27
C THR A 175 14.50 14.76 8.11
N PHE A 176 15.21 13.91 7.36
CA PHE A 176 14.85 12.52 7.22
C PHE A 176 14.95 11.76 8.55
N ALA A 177 16.01 11.98 9.34
CA ALA A 177 16.14 11.37 10.66
C ALA A 177 14.98 11.75 11.58
N LYS A 178 14.50 12.99 11.50
CA LYS A 178 13.30 13.44 12.23
C LYS A 178 12.04 12.69 11.75
N SER A 179 11.86 12.55 10.44
CA SER A 179 10.75 11.77 9.86
C SER A 179 10.80 10.31 10.34
N PHE A 180 12.01 9.72 10.35
CA PHE A 180 12.20 8.36 10.85
C PHE A 180 11.82 8.23 12.32
N ASP A 181 12.35 9.09 13.21
CA ASP A 181 12.07 9.04 14.64
C ASP A 181 10.58 9.21 14.93
N GLU A 182 9.91 10.10 14.19
CA GLU A 182 8.49 10.39 14.34
C GLU A 182 7.61 9.19 13.98
N ILE A 183 7.94 8.49 12.90
CA ILE A 183 7.19 7.32 12.47
C ILE A 183 7.58 6.07 13.27
N TYR A 184 8.86 5.92 13.63
CA TYR A 184 9.30 4.84 14.51
C TYR A 184 8.65 4.90 15.90
N ALA A 185 8.39 6.11 16.40
CA ALA A 185 7.69 6.32 17.67
C ALA A 185 6.24 5.81 17.68
N LEU A 186 5.61 5.61 16.52
CA LEU A 186 4.31 4.97 16.38
C LEU A 186 4.38 3.45 16.64
N ARG A 187 5.58 2.86 16.65
CA ARG A 187 5.83 1.43 16.89
C ARG A 187 5.05 0.50 15.94
N PRO A 188 5.14 0.69 14.60
CA PRO A 188 4.53 -0.23 13.66
C PRO A 188 5.11 -1.64 13.82
N ASN A 189 4.38 -2.67 13.38
CA ASN A 189 4.91 -4.03 13.35
C ASN A 189 6.12 -4.13 12.43
N GLN A 190 6.11 -3.38 11.31
CA GLN A 190 7.20 -3.29 10.37
C GLN A 190 7.38 -1.84 9.91
N LEU A 191 8.63 -1.35 9.90
CA LEU A 191 9.00 -0.09 9.26
C LEU A 191 9.96 -0.39 8.12
N GLN A 192 9.57 -0.05 6.90
CA GLN A 192 10.41 -0.18 5.73
C GLN A 192 11.07 1.17 5.42
N LEU A 193 12.37 1.13 5.24
CA LEU A 193 13.17 2.23 4.80
C LEU A 193 13.64 1.96 3.37
N GLY A 194 13.04 2.66 2.41
CA GLY A 194 13.44 2.58 1.01
C GLY A 194 14.29 3.77 0.60
N PHE A 195 15.09 3.60 -0.45
CA PHE A 195 15.72 4.72 -1.14
C PHE A 195 14.87 5.14 -2.34
N LEU A 196 14.89 6.45 -2.66
CA LEU A 196 14.23 6.96 -3.85
C LEU A 196 14.70 6.21 -5.09
N LYS A 197 13.76 5.61 -5.79
CA LYS A 197 13.99 4.99 -7.11
C LYS A 197 13.58 5.95 -8.20
N VAL A 198 14.55 6.39 -8.99
CA VAL A 198 14.31 7.31 -10.13
C VAL A 198 13.83 6.48 -11.32
N LEU A 199 12.54 6.18 -11.33
CA LEU A 199 11.92 5.27 -12.30
C LEU A 199 11.67 5.99 -13.63
N LYS A 200 12.19 5.42 -14.71
CA LYS A 200 12.03 5.96 -16.07
C LYS A 200 10.54 6.16 -16.41
N GLY A 201 10.17 7.38 -16.82
CA GLY A 201 8.80 7.78 -17.12
C GLY A 201 8.03 8.36 -15.93
N SER A 202 8.62 8.41 -14.73
CA SER A 202 8.06 9.19 -13.62
C SER A 202 8.38 10.67 -13.77
N TYR A 203 7.57 11.54 -13.16
CA TYR A 203 7.85 12.96 -13.08
C TYR A 203 9.25 13.23 -12.52
N MET A 204 9.63 12.55 -11.46
CA MET A 204 10.93 12.66 -10.81
C MET A 204 12.09 12.32 -11.75
N TYR A 205 11.93 11.34 -12.65
CA TYR A 205 12.91 11.00 -13.66
C TYR A 205 13.07 12.12 -14.69
N GLU A 206 11.96 12.70 -15.14
CA GLU A 206 11.96 13.76 -16.15
C GLU A 206 12.56 15.07 -15.61
N HIS A 207 12.41 15.33 -14.30
CA HIS A 207 12.91 16.53 -13.60
C HIS A 207 14.17 16.26 -12.77
N ALA A 208 14.83 15.12 -12.94
CA ALA A 208 15.98 14.70 -12.14
C ALA A 208 17.12 15.75 -12.09
N LYS A 209 17.30 16.51 -13.18
CA LYS A 209 18.30 17.58 -13.24
C LYS A 209 17.92 18.80 -12.40
N GLU A 210 16.64 19.11 -12.28
CA GLU A 210 16.14 20.25 -11.48
C GLU A 210 16.32 19.99 -9.97
N TYR A 211 16.32 18.72 -9.58
CA TYR A 211 16.54 18.26 -8.21
C TYR A 211 17.98 17.83 -7.93
N ASP A 212 18.91 18.02 -8.88
CA ASP A 212 20.30 17.56 -8.76
C ASP A 212 20.41 16.07 -8.35
N ILE A 213 19.48 15.25 -8.80
CA ILE A 213 19.44 13.82 -8.44
C ILE A 213 20.61 13.09 -9.11
N CYS A 214 21.49 12.54 -8.28
CA CYS A 214 22.60 11.69 -8.70
C CYS A 214 22.32 10.24 -8.26
N TYR A 215 22.49 9.30 -9.16
CA TYR A 215 22.34 7.87 -8.87
C TYR A 215 23.30 7.03 -9.69
N ARG A 216 23.61 5.83 -9.23
CA ARG A 216 24.40 4.88 -9.99
C ARG A 216 23.51 4.10 -10.96
N SER A 217 23.89 4.08 -12.24
CA SER A 217 23.19 3.32 -13.27
C SER A 217 23.63 1.84 -13.37
N LYS A 218 24.61 1.44 -12.55
CA LYS A 218 25.14 0.07 -12.48
C LYS A 218 24.95 -0.47 -11.05
N PRO A 219 24.84 -1.80 -10.88
CA PRO A 219 24.78 -2.37 -9.53
C PRO A 219 25.85 -1.80 -8.60
N PRO A 220 25.50 -1.52 -7.34
CA PRO A 220 24.24 -1.82 -6.63
C PRO A 220 23.06 -0.86 -6.85
N TYR A 221 23.12 0.07 -7.82
CA TYR A 221 22.03 1.02 -8.16
C TYR A 221 21.67 2.03 -7.05
N GLU A 222 22.67 2.54 -6.35
CA GLU A 222 22.54 3.55 -5.29
C GLU A 222 22.75 4.97 -5.79
#